data_4a68925a831633d656760a280e427d95
#
_entry.id   4a68925a831633d656760a280e427d95
#
_cell.length_a   1.000
_cell.length_b   1.000
_cell.length_c   1.000
_cell.angle_alpha   90.00
_cell.angle_beta   90.00
_cell.angle_gamma   90.00
#
_symmetry.space_group_name_H-M   'P 1'
#
loop_
_entity.id
_entity.type
_entity.pdbx_description
1 polymer ?
#
loop_
_entity_poly.entity_id
_entity_poly.type
_entity_poly.pdbx_seq_one_letter_code
_entity_poly.pdbx_strand_id
1 'polypeptide(L)'
;MVIESLKYKILQQFGFAPTQEQGQALDTFVSFLTDRDPQAVMILRGSAGTGKTSLSGAIVRTLLQIRQKVMLLAPTGRAAKVFSLGSGAPAYTIHRRVDGQFSLNDNLYTDTLFMVDEASMIANMGLGGTTFGSGCLLDDLVKFVYQGHNDRLLLIGDKAQLPPVGEEESPALSASVMEGYGLKVYECDLNEV
;
A
#
# COMPACT_ATOMS: atom_id res chain seq x y z
N MET A 1 -21.20 -6.90 -11.68
CA MET A 1 -20.55 -7.83 -12.65
C MET A 1 -19.03 -7.74 -12.66
N VAL A 2 -18.39 -6.58 -12.87
CA VAL A 2 -16.91 -6.45 -12.84
C VAL A 2 -16.33 -6.66 -11.43
N ILE A 3 -16.98 -6.12 -10.42
CA ILE A 3 -16.58 -6.14 -9.00
C ILE A 3 -16.55 -7.58 -8.46
N GLU A 4 -17.63 -8.33 -8.66
CA GLU A 4 -17.71 -9.73 -8.21
C GLU A 4 -16.70 -10.62 -8.94
N SER A 5 -16.44 -10.35 -10.22
CA SER A 5 -15.45 -11.09 -11.02
C SER A 5 -14.02 -10.88 -10.49
N LEU A 6 -13.64 -9.66 -10.08
CA LEU A 6 -12.31 -9.39 -9.55
C LEU A 6 -12.10 -10.04 -8.17
N LYS A 7 -13.06 -9.89 -7.25
CA LYS A 7 -13.04 -10.57 -5.95
C LYS A 7 -12.89 -12.08 -6.11
N TYR A 8 -13.70 -12.69 -6.98
CA TYR A 8 -13.63 -14.12 -7.25
C TYR A 8 -12.25 -14.56 -7.74
N LYS A 9 -11.65 -13.83 -8.67
CA LYS A 9 -10.30 -14.12 -9.17
C LYS A 9 -9.24 -14.03 -8.07
N ILE A 10 -9.34 -13.04 -7.18
CA ILE A 10 -8.44 -12.91 -6.04
C ILE A 10 -8.57 -14.10 -5.10
N LEU A 11 -9.81 -14.51 -4.80
CA LEU A 11 -10.08 -15.67 -3.95
C LEU A 11 -9.54 -16.98 -4.56
N GLN A 12 -9.59 -17.15 -5.86
CA GLN A 12 -8.94 -18.28 -6.54
C GLN A 12 -7.43 -18.29 -6.35
N GLN A 13 -6.78 -17.11 -6.42
CA GLN A 13 -5.33 -16.97 -6.17
C GLN A 13 -4.96 -17.09 -4.69
N PHE A 14 -5.89 -16.77 -3.79
CA PHE A 14 -5.71 -16.92 -2.35
C PHE A 14 -5.62 -18.39 -1.94
N GLY A 15 -6.42 -19.25 -2.55
CA GLY A 15 -6.34 -20.70 -2.40
C GLY A 15 -6.92 -21.26 -1.09
N PHE A 16 -7.45 -20.41 -0.22
CA PHE A 16 -8.08 -20.78 1.05
C PHE A 16 -9.45 -20.11 1.17
N ALA A 17 -10.30 -20.64 2.05
CA ALA A 17 -11.52 -19.95 2.44
C ALA A 17 -11.13 -18.68 3.22
N PRO A 18 -11.56 -17.48 2.80
CA PRO A 18 -11.24 -16.26 3.53
C PRO A 18 -12.00 -16.22 4.86
N THR A 19 -11.39 -15.59 5.87
CA THR A 19 -12.15 -15.19 7.06
C THR A 19 -13.18 -14.11 6.68
N GLN A 20 -14.09 -13.81 7.60
CA GLN A 20 -15.08 -12.75 7.35
C GLN A 20 -14.41 -11.40 7.09
N GLU A 21 -13.40 -11.05 7.91
CA GLU A 21 -12.65 -9.79 7.78
C GLU A 21 -11.86 -9.74 6.47
N GLN A 22 -11.23 -10.84 6.05
CA GLN A 22 -10.53 -10.92 4.76
C GLN A 22 -11.50 -10.75 3.58
N GLY A 23 -12.69 -11.32 3.68
CA GLY A 23 -13.76 -11.13 2.68
C GLY A 23 -14.18 -9.67 2.58
N GLN A 24 -14.37 -8.99 3.70
CA GLN A 24 -14.71 -7.56 3.76
C GLN A 24 -13.56 -6.69 3.22
N ALA A 25 -12.31 -7.04 3.55
CA ALA A 25 -11.14 -6.35 3.03
C ALA A 25 -11.07 -6.43 1.50
N LEU A 26 -11.43 -7.56 0.90
CA LEU A 26 -11.51 -7.69 -0.55
C LEU A 26 -12.64 -6.86 -1.16
N ASP A 27 -13.81 -6.77 -0.51
CA ASP A 27 -14.89 -5.90 -0.96
C ASP A 27 -14.47 -4.43 -0.93
N THR A 28 -13.81 -4.01 0.15
CA THR A 28 -13.24 -2.67 0.29
C THR A 28 -12.17 -2.39 -0.78
N PHE A 29 -11.27 -3.36 -1.01
CA PHE A 29 -10.23 -3.25 -2.03
C PHE A 29 -10.81 -3.08 -3.44
N VAL A 30 -11.83 -3.87 -3.80
CA VAL A 30 -12.46 -3.76 -5.11
C VAL A 30 -13.17 -2.42 -5.26
N SER A 31 -13.86 -1.95 -4.22
CA SER A 31 -14.49 -0.63 -4.21
C SER A 31 -13.47 0.50 -4.38
N PHE A 32 -12.35 0.42 -3.66
CA PHE A 32 -11.22 1.35 -3.80
C PHE A 32 -10.61 1.36 -5.20
N LEU A 33 -10.31 0.16 -5.75
CA LEU A 33 -9.65 0.06 -7.06
C LEU A 33 -10.54 0.55 -8.21
N THR A 34 -11.86 0.42 -8.08
CA THR A 34 -12.84 0.80 -9.10
C THR A 34 -13.44 2.19 -8.86
N ASP A 35 -13.03 2.90 -7.82
CA ASP A 35 -13.51 4.26 -7.57
C ASP A 35 -13.11 5.18 -8.74
N ARG A 36 -14.00 6.09 -9.09
CA ARG A 36 -13.74 7.10 -10.12
C ARG A 36 -12.92 8.28 -9.58
N ASP A 37 -12.85 8.43 -8.27
CA ASP A 37 -12.05 9.47 -7.64
C ASP A 37 -10.55 9.10 -7.74
N PRO A 38 -9.74 9.90 -8.47
CA PRO A 38 -8.31 9.64 -8.59
C PRO A 38 -7.54 9.86 -7.28
N GLN A 39 -8.16 10.51 -6.28
CA GLN A 39 -7.57 10.80 -4.97
C GLN A 39 -7.93 9.73 -3.93
N ALA A 40 -8.29 8.52 -4.34
CA ALA A 40 -8.58 7.42 -3.43
C ALA A 40 -7.30 6.75 -2.92
N VAL A 41 -7.26 6.47 -1.62
CA VAL A 41 -6.22 5.71 -0.92
C VAL A 41 -6.86 4.59 -0.10
N MET A 42 -6.17 3.45 0.02
CA MET A 42 -6.62 2.37 0.91
C MET A 42 -5.58 2.07 1.97
N ILE A 43 -6.04 1.84 3.19
CA ILE A 43 -5.24 1.40 4.35
C ILE A 43 -5.75 0.03 4.78
N LEU A 44 -4.87 -0.97 4.72
CA LEU A 44 -5.12 -2.33 5.21
C LEU A 44 -4.25 -2.59 6.43
N ARG A 45 -4.87 -2.66 7.60
CA ARG A 45 -4.20 -2.91 8.87
C ARG A 45 -4.50 -4.34 9.35
N GLY A 46 -3.55 -4.92 10.05
CA GLY A 46 -3.77 -6.22 10.68
C GLY A 46 -2.59 -6.64 11.51
N SER A 47 -2.85 -7.43 12.56
CA SER A 47 -1.82 -8.02 13.42
C SER A 47 -1.04 -9.13 12.69
N ALA A 48 0.05 -9.60 13.29
CA ALA A 48 0.77 -10.76 12.80
C ALA A 48 -0.15 -11.99 12.73
N GLY A 49 -0.03 -12.78 11.65
CA GLY A 49 -0.84 -14.00 11.48
C GLY A 49 -2.24 -13.80 10.87
N THR A 50 -2.72 -12.58 10.67
CA THR A 50 -4.05 -12.30 10.09
C THR A 50 -4.13 -12.52 8.57
N GLY A 51 -3.04 -12.96 7.94
CA GLY A 51 -3.00 -13.28 6.53
C GLY A 51 -2.76 -12.11 5.58
N LYS A 52 -2.32 -10.94 6.07
CA LYS A 52 -2.00 -9.76 5.22
C LYS A 52 -1.11 -10.11 4.02
N THR A 53 -0.01 -10.79 4.28
CA THR A 53 0.97 -11.16 3.23
C THR A 53 0.36 -12.10 2.18
N SER A 54 -0.42 -13.08 2.63
CA SER A 54 -1.10 -14.02 1.72
C SER A 54 -2.17 -13.32 0.89
N LEU A 55 -2.95 -12.43 1.51
CA LEU A 55 -3.98 -11.64 0.84
C LEU A 55 -3.37 -10.67 -0.18
N SER A 56 -2.32 -9.95 0.22
CA SER A 56 -1.59 -9.03 -0.67
C SER A 56 -0.96 -9.78 -1.85
N GLY A 57 -0.38 -10.95 -1.60
CA GLY A 57 0.17 -11.79 -2.67
C GLY A 57 -0.90 -12.26 -3.66
N ALA A 58 -2.08 -12.66 -3.19
CA ALA A 58 -3.20 -13.04 -4.05
C ALA A 58 -3.70 -11.85 -4.89
N ILE A 59 -3.80 -10.66 -4.29
CA ILE A 59 -4.14 -9.42 -4.99
C ILE A 59 -3.12 -9.15 -6.11
N VAL A 60 -1.83 -9.14 -5.80
CA VAL A 60 -0.77 -8.87 -6.78
C VAL A 60 -0.82 -9.85 -7.95
N ARG A 61 -0.88 -11.15 -7.67
CA ARG A 61 -0.94 -12.18 -8.72
C ARG A 61 -2.17 -12.00 -9.62
N THR A 62 -3.32 -11.69 -9.05
CA THR A 62 -4.55 -11.44 -9.82
C THR A 62 -4.41 -10.20 -10.70
N LEU A 63 -3.91 -9.10 -10.14
CA LEU A 63 -3.74 -7.85 -10.89
C LEU A 63 -2.79 -8.00 -12.06
N LEU A 64 -1.69 -8.73 -11.87
CA LEU A 64 -0.75 -9.04 -12.95
C LEU A 64 -1.39 -9.89 -14.06
N GLN A 65 -2.23 -10.87 -13.70
CA GLN A 65 -2.96 -11.69 -14.68
C GLN A 65 -3.91 -10.86 -15.54
N ILE A 66 -4.56 -9.87 -14.96
CA ILE A 66 -5.46 -8.96 -15.71
C ILE A 66 -4.73 -7.76 -16.33
N ARG A 67 -3.38 -7.77 -16.29
CA ARG A 67 -2.51 -6.71 -16.82
C ARG A 67 -2.73 -5.33 -16.18
N GLN A 68 -3.19 -5.29 -14.93
CA GLN A 68 -3.19 -4.08 -14.13
C GLN A 68 -1.75 -3.75 -13.72
N LYS A 69 -1.31 -2.52 -13.94
CA LYS A 69 0.01 -2.06 -13.51
C LYS A 69 0.07 -1.98 -11.98
N VAL A 70 1.09 -2.61 -11.41
CA VAL A 70 1.33 -2.65 -9.96
C VAL A 70 2.79 -2.33 -9.69
N MET A 71 3.04 -1.49 -8.70
CA MET A 71 4.37 -1.19 -8.17
C MET A 71 4.42 -1.58 -6.70
N LEU A 72 5.30 -2.52 -6.35
CA LEU A 72 5.47 -3.00 -4.98
C LEU A 72 6.60 -2.26 -4.30
N LEU A 73 6.30 -1.67 -3.14
CA LEU A 73 7.23 -0.87 -2.35
C LEU A 73 7.27 -1.34 -0.89
N ALA A 74 8.38 -1.06 -0.22
CA ALA A 74 8.52 -1.24 1.20
C ALA A 74 9.53 -0.22 1.78
N PRO A 75 9.47 0.11 3.08
CA PRO A 75 10.38 1.10 3.67
C PRO A 75 11.84 0.61 3.76
N THR A 76 12.07 -0.71 3.81
CA THR A 76 13.41 -1.29 3.93
C THR A 76 13.68 -2.35 2.86
N GLY A 77 14.96 -2.60 2.57
CA GLY A 77 15.36 -3.64 1.62
C GLY A 77 14.94 -5.04 2.06
N ARG A 78 14.95 -5.32 3.39
CA ARG A 78 14.47 -6.59 3.93
C ARG A 78 12.97 -6.78 3.71
N ALA A 79 12.18 -5.77 4.02
CA ALA A 79 10.73 -5.79 3.79
C ALA A 79 10.40 -5.93 2.29
N ALA A 80 11.10 -5.21 1.41
CA ALA A 80 10.95 -5.34 -0.03
C ALA A 80 11.24 -6.76 -0.52
N LYS A 81 12.29 -7.41 0.01
CA LYS A 81 12.61 -8.80 -0.33
C LYS A 81 11.51 -9.77 0.10
N VAL A 82 10.99 -9.62 1.32
CA VAL A 82 9.89 -10.45 1.84
C VAL A 82 8.63 -10.25 1.00
N PHE A 83 8.29 -9.00 0.68
CA PHE A 83 7.13 -8.68 -0.15
C PHE A 83 7.26 -9.26 -1.57
N SER A 84 8.45 -9.18 -2.17
CA SER A 84 8.74 -9.78 -3.47
C SER A 84 8.55 -11.30 -3.46
N LEU A 85 9.05 -11.98 -2.45
CA LEU A 85 8.91 -13.44 -2.32
C LEU A 85 7.44 -13.86 -2.12
N GLY A 86 6.70 -13.16 -1.27
CA GLY A 86 5.29 -13.46 -0.97
C GLY A 86 4.34 -13.17 -2.13
N SER A 87 4.64 -12.17 -2.94
CA SER A 87 3.79 -11.76 -4.07
C SER A 87 4.17 -12.43 -5.40
N GLY A 88 5.42 -12.89 -5.53
CA GLY A 88 5.98 -13.40 -6.79
C GLY A 88 6.31 -12.31 -7.83
N ALA A 89 6.42 -11.04 -7.39
CA ALA A 89 6.74 -9.90 -8.24
C ALA A 89 7.86 -9.05 -7.62
N PRO A 90 8.65 -8.31 -8.42
CA PRO A 90 9.70 -7.45 -7.89
C PRO A 90 9.14 -6.35 -6.98
N ALA A 91 9.75 -6.17 -5.82
CA ALA A 91 9.46 -5.07 -4.89
C ALA A 91 10.73 -4.25 -4.64
N TYR A 92 10.55 -2.96 -4.39
CA TYR A 92 11.63 -1.99 -4.25
C TYR A 92 11.50 -1.21 -2.95
N THR A 93 12.59 -0.60 -2.50
CA THR A 93 12.50 0.35 -1.40
C THR A 93 11.91 1.67 -1.88
N ILE A 94 11.13 2.33 -1.01
CA ILE A 94 10.54 3.64 -1.31
C ILE A 94 11.62 4.65 -1.70
N HIS A 95 12.68 4.77 -0.90
CA HIS A 95 13.82 5.66 -1.17
C HIS A 95 14.45 5.45 -2.56
N ARG A 96 14.59 4.21 -2.99
CA ARG A 96 15.18 3.91 -4.31
C ARG A 96 14.31 4.41 -5.47
N ARG A 97 12.98 4.46 -5.27
CA ARG A 97 12.04 4.85 -6.32
C ARG A 97 11.66 6.34 -6.24
N VAL A 98 11.57 6.89 -5.05
CA VAL A 98 11.17 8.28 -4.83
C VAL A 98 12.38 9.23 -4.83
N ASP A 99 13.53 8.83 -4.25
CA ASP A 99 14.70 9.70 -4.08
C ASP A 99 15.88 9.39 -5.02
N GLY A 100 15.93 8.22 -5.64
CA GLY A 100 17.20 7.69 -6.16
C GLY A 100 17.48 7.89 -7.64
N GLN A 101 16.53 8.23 -8.50
CA GLN A 101 16.73 8.45 -9.94
C GLN A 101 15.64 9.31 -10.60
N PHE A 102 14.62 9.71 -9.87
CA PHE A 102 13.58 10.58 -10.38
C PHE A 102 13.47 11.77 -9.44
N SER A 103 13.73 12.96 -9.94
CA SER A 103 13.38 14.15 -9.20
C SER A 103 11.88 14.06 -8.89
N LEU A 104 11.45 14.55 -7.75
CA LEU A 104 10.05 14.63 -7.31
C LEU A 104 9.08 15.23 -8.38
N ASN A 105 9.60 15.64 -9.52
CA ASN A 105 8.87 16.30 -10.58
C ASN A 105 8.37 15.38 -11.70
N ASP A 106 8.78 14.10 -11.75
CA ASP A 106 8.52 13.27 -12.93
C ASP A 106 7.97 11.89 -12.56
N ASN A 107 6.77 11.81 -11.95
CA ASN A 107 6.03 10.56 -11.94
C ASN A 107 5.46 10.31 -13.35
N LEU A 108 6.12 9.43 -14.09
CA LEU A 108 5.72 9.01 -15.44
C LEU A 108 4.75 7.80 -15.42
N TYR A 109 4.34 7.34 -14.23
CA TYR A 109 3.40 6.23 -14.11
C TYR A 109 1.97 6.71 -14.42
N THR A 110 1.20 5.80 -15.01
CA THR A 110 -0.21 6.00 -15.32
C THR A 110 -0.99 4.74 -15.00
N ASP A 111 -2.17 4.87 -14.44
CA ASP A 111 -3.07 3.76 -14.10
C ASP A 111 -2.39 2.68 -13.25
N THR A 112 -1.51 3.10 -12.34
CA THR A 112 -0.67 2.20 -11.55
C THR A 112 -1.15 2.16 -10.10
N LEU A 113 -1.29 0.94 -9.56
CA LEU A 113 -1.48 0.73 -8.14
C LEU A 113 -0.14 0.58 -7.45
N PHE A 114 0.19 1.52 -6.58
CA PHE A 114 1.33 1.42 -5.67
C PHE A 114 0.89 0.71 -4.39
N MET A 115 1.52 -0.42 -4.10
CA MET A 115 1.27 -1.19 -2.88
C MET A 115 2.50 -1.11 -1.99
N VAL A 116 2.32 -0.65 -0.76
CA VAL A 116 3.39 -0.49 0.22
C VAL A 116 3.15 -1.44 1.39
N ASP A 117 4.03 -2.41 1.57
CA ASP A 117 4.03 -3.27 2.75
C ASP A 117 4.91 -2.70 3.87
N GLU A 118 4.66 -3.12 5.11
CA GLU A 118 5.30 -2.59 6.33
C GLU A 118 5.18 -1.07 6.46
N ALA A 119 4.05 -0.50 6.05
CA ALA A 119 3.80 0.93 6.06
C ALA A 119 3.84 1.54 7.48
N SER A 120 3.69 0.72 8.53
CA SER A 120 3.87 1.14 9.93
C SER A 120 5.23 1.79 10.24
N MET A 121 6.25 1.46 9.44
CA MET A 121 7.62 2.00 9.61
C MET A 121 7.84 3.34 8.91
N ILE A 122 6.88 3.87 8.17
CA ILE A 122 7.02 5.13 7.43
C ILE A 122 6.77 6.31 8.36
N ALA A 123 7.81 7.14 8.56
CA ALA A 123 7.74 8.34 9.38
C ALA A 123 7.16 9.53 8.62
N ASN A 124 6.43 10.38 9.36
CA ASN A 124 5.97 11.68 8.88
C ASN A 124 6.87 12.83 9.37
N MET A 125 7.69 12.61 10.39
CA MET A 125 8.65 13.58 10.88
C MET A 125 10.04 13.31 10.31
N GLY A 126 10.68 14.34 9.75
CA GLY A 126 12.06 14.29 9.33
C GLY A 126 12.96 14.21 10.56
N LEU A 127 13.59 13.08 10.79
CA LEU A 127 14.74 13.00 11.68
C LEU A 127 15.89 13.77 10.99
N GLY A 128 16.15 15.00 11.46
CA GLY A 128 17.15 15.89 10.90
C GLY A 128 18.49 15.19 10.67
N GLY A 129 18.88 15.07 9.40
CA GLY A 129 20.18 14.50 9.02
C GLY A 129 20.26 13.81 7.66
N THR A 130 19.16 13.53 6.98
CA THR A 130 19.21 12.96 5.62
C THR A 130 18.96 14.03 4.57
N THR A 131 19.95 14.25 3.73
CA THR A 131 20.02 15.28 2.68
C THR A 131 19.19 14.94 1.43
N PHE A 132 18.23 14.01 1.52
CA PHE A 132 17.46 13.54 0.37
C PHE A 132 15.96 13.72 0.60
N GLY A 133 15.26 14.29 -0.39
CA GLY A 133 13.83 14.57 -0.34
C GLY A 133 13.46 15.72 0.60
N SER A 134 12.18 15.80 1.00
CA SER A 134 11.67 16.79 1.97
C SER A 134 12.09 16.48 3.42
N GLY A 135 12.70 15.32 3.66
CA GLY A 135 12.96 14.78 4.99
C GLY A 135 11.74 14.06 5.62
N CYS A 136 10.62 14.02 4.93
CA CYS A 136 9.39 13.35 5.32
C CYS A 136 9.03 12.28 4.27
N LEU A 137 9.34 11.01 4.55
CA LEU A 137 9.15 9.93 3.58
C LEU A 137 7.70 9.74 3.18
N LEU A 138 6.76 9.92 4.12
CA LEU A 138 5.33 9.80 3.83
C LEU A 138 4.84 10.89 2.88
N ASP A 139 5.23 12.14 3.13
CA ASP A 139 4.88 13.29 2.29
C ASP A 139 5.42 13.11 0.87
N ASP A 140 6.68 12.69 0.75
CA ASP A 140 7.32 12.43 -0.54
C ASP A 140 6.63 11.28 -1.29
N LEU A 141 6.26 10.19 -0.61
CA LEU A 141 5.53 9.07 -1.19
C LEU A 141 4.14 9.49 -1.72
N VAL A 142 3.36 10.17 -0.90
CA VAL A 142 2.01 10.62 -1.26
C VAL A 142 2.07 11.58 -2.45
N LYS A 143 2.95 12.58 -2.40
CA LYS A 143 3.14 13.52 -3.51
C LYS A 143 3.56 12.80 -4.79
N PHE A 144 4.50 11.88 -4.71
CA PHE A 144 4.96 11.11 -5.86
C PHE A 144 3.82 10.32 -6.50
N VAL A 145 3.06 9.55 -5.73
CA VAL A 145 1.97 8.72 -6.27
C VAL A 145 0.91 9.58 -6.94
N TYR A 146 0.42 10.63 -6.26
CA TYR A 146 -0.72 11.41 -6.74
C TYR A 146 -0.36 12.53 -7.72
N GLN A 147 0.91 12.70 -8.05
CA GLN A 147 1.34 13.46 -9.24
C GLN A 147 1.14 12.67 -10.54
N GLY A 148 1.09 11.35 -10.48
CA GLY A 148 0.83 10.50 -11.63
C GLY A 148 -0.63 10.57 -12.09
N HIS A 149 -0.87 10.08 -13.30
CA HIS A 149 -2.21 10.07 -13.86
C HIS A 149 -2.96 8.81 -13.46
N ASN A 150 -4.02 8.97 -12.65
CA ASN A 150 -4.87 7.86 -12.14
C ASN A 150 -4.07 6.78 -11.38
N ASP A 151 -3.01 7.18 -10.71
CA ASP A 151 -2.25 6.32 -9.81
C ASP A 151 -2.94 6.27 -8.44
N ARG A 152 -2.79 5.13 -7.75
CA ARG A 152 -3.42 4.88 -6.45
C ARG A 152 -2.43 4.30 -5.47
N LEU A 153 -2.69 4.49 -4.18
CA LEU A 153 -1.85 4.01 -3.09
C LEU A 153 -2.64 3.07 -2.18
N LEU A 154 -2.08 1.88 -1.94
CA LEU A 154 -2.52 0.92 -0.91
C LEU A 154 -1.41 0.77 0.12
N LEU A 155 -1.70 1.14 1.37
CA LEU A 155 -0.80 1.05 2.51
C LEU A 155 -1.18 -0.15 3.37
N ILE A 156 -0.21 -1.05 3.61
CA ILE A 156 -0.41 -2.29 4.35
C ILE A 156 0.53 -2.29 5.55
N GLY A 157 0.01 -2.57 6.73
CA GLY A 157 0.86 -2.58 7.92
C GLY A 157 0.17 -3.15 9.16
N ASP A 158 0.92 -3.15 10.25
CA ASP A 158 0.49 -3.65 11.54
C ASP A 158 0.47 -2.51 12.58
N LYS A 159 -0.71 -2.22 13.12
CA LYS A 159 -0.87 -1.21 14.20
C LYS A 159 -0.19 -1.62 15.50
N ALA A 160 0.04 -2.92 15.72
CA ALA A 160 0.68 -3.41 16.94
C ALA A 160 2.21 -3.27 16.88
N GLN A 161 2.77 -2.97 15.72
CA GLN A 161 4.19 -2.64 15.60
C GLN A 161 4.47 -1.25 16.18
N LEU A 162 5.69 -1.09 16.69
CA LEU A 162 6.14 0.21 17.20
C LEU A 162 6.09 1.27 16.08
N PRO A 163 5.50 2.44 16.37
CA PRO A 163 5.51 3.54 15.42
C PRO A 163 6.95 4.05 15.19
N PRO A 164 7.16 4.85 14.15
CA PRO A 164 8.45 5.50 13.92
C PRO A 164 8.90 6.32 15.13
N VAL A 165 10.21 6.45 15.29
CA VAL A 165 10.80 7.19 16.42
C VAL A 165 10.29 8.63 16.45
N GLY A 166 9.73 9.04 17.60
CA GLY A 166 9.19 10.37 17.79
C GLY A 166 7.70 10.53 17.45
N GLU A 167 7.03 9.45 17.05
CA GLU A 167 5.60 9.44 16.73
C GLU A 167 4.83 8.53 17.70
N GLU A 168 3.62 8.94 18.09
CA GLU A 168 2.74 8.17 18.98
C GLU A 168 2.00 7.06 18.22
N GLU A 169 1.70 7.30 16.95
CA GLU A 169 1.02 6.37 16.04
C GLU A 169 1.75 6.31 14.70
N SER A 170 1.48 5.27 13.94
CA SER A 170 2.00 5.13 12.58
C SER A 170 1.22 6.04 11.61
N PRO A 171 1.81 7.15 11.12
CA PRO A 171 1.09 8.13 10.31
C PRO A 171 0.60 7.55 8.98
N ALA A 172 1.34 6.63 8.38
CA ALA A 172 0.95 5.97 7.14
C ALA A 172 -0.27 5.05 7.30
N LEU A 173 -0.61 4.63 8.51
CA LEU A 173 -1.78 3.81 8.81
C LEU A 173 -2.93 4.61 9.43
N SER A 174 -2.83 5.93 9.48
CA SER A 174 -3.84 6.83 10.04
C SER A 174 -4.74 7.40 8.93
N ALA A 175 -6.04 7.14 9.01
CA ALA A 175 -7.02 7.69 8.09
C ALA A 175 -7.03 9.23 8.14
N SER A 176 -6.95 9.83 9.32
CA SER A 176 -6.95 11.29 9.49
C SER A 176 -5.75 11.96 8.83
N VAL A 177 -4.58 11.33 8.88
CA VAL A 177 -3.36 11.82 8.19
C VAL A 177 -3.58 11.80 6.68
N MET A 178 -4.13 10.71 6.12
CA MET A 178 -4.41 10.61 4.70
C MET A 178 -5.49 11.59 4.24
N GLU A 179 -6.53 11.80 5.03
CA GLU A 179 -7.56 12.82 4.77
C GLU A 179 -6.95 14.23 4.78
N GLY A 180 -5.95 14.48 5.61
CA GLY A 180 -5.19 15.74 5.64
C GLY A 180 -4.46 16.04 4.32
N TYR A 181 -4.14 15.03 3.51
CA TYR A 181 -3.63 15.18 2.15
C TYR A 181 -4.74 15.44 1.09
N GLY A 182 -5.99 15.49 1.49
CA GLY A 182 -7.13 15.62 0.57
C GLY A 182 -7.54 14.30 -0.07
N LEU A 183 -7.14 13.17 0.49
CA LEU A 183 -7.41 11.84 -0.07
C LEU A 183 -8.73 11.27 0.47
N LYS A 184 -9.45 10.55 -0.38
CA LYS A 184 -10.60 9.73 -0.01
C LYS A 184 -10.10 8.40 0.55
N VAL A 185 -10.34 8.12 1.82
CA VAL A 185 -9.78 6.97 2.51
C VAL A 185 -10.74 5.79 2.53
N TYR A 186 -10.23 4.63 2.08
CA TYR A 186 -10.79 3.31 2.32
C TYR A 186 -9.95 2.61 3.37
N GLU A 187 -10.56 2.05 4.39
CA GLU A 187 -9.80 1.38 5.46
C GLU A 187 -10.41 0.05 5.85
N CYS A 188 -9.55 -0.88 6.23
CA CYS A 188 -9.95 -2.20 6.69
C CYS A 188 -8.98 -2.73 7.74
N ASP A 189 -9.50 -3.39 8.76
CA ASP A 189 -8.74 -4.02 9.83
C ASP A 189 -8.92 -5.55 9.78
N LEU A 190 -7.80 -6.28 9.91
CA LEU A 190 -7.77 -7.73 10.03
C LEU A 190 -7.31 -8.10 11.45
N ASN A 191 -8.18 -8.68 12.24
CA ASN A 191 -7.93 -9.10 13.62
C ASN A 191 -8.07 -10.61 13.80
N GLU A 192 -8.77 -11.28 12.89
CA GLU A 192 -8.94 -12.73 12.89
C GLU A 192 -7.65 -13.44 12.44
N VAL A 193 -7.25 -14.49 13.18
CA VAL A 193 -6.04 -15.29 12.92
C VAL A 193 -6.41 -16.64 12.37
#